data_cc340d25bfbb209f763521290cc0a991
#
_entry.id   cc340d25bfbb209f763521290cc0a991
#
_cell.length_a   1.000
_cell.length_b   1.000
_cell.length_c   1.000
_cell.angle_alpha   90.00
_cell.angle_beta   90.00
_cell.angle_gamma   90.00
#
_symmetry.space_group_name_H-M   'P 1'
#
loop_
_entity.id
_entity.type
_entity.pdbx_description
1 polymer ?
#
loop_
_entity_poly.entity_id
_entity_poly.type
_entity_poly.pdbx_seq_one_letter_code
_entity_poly.pdbx_strand_id
1 'polypeptide(L)'
;LGEVVGELSDGSGDVAGTIIGRQPDVVLIDLLMPGKDGIEIVEQLRASHFPGKIVMISQVEKKEMVAQAYAAGIEFYINKPVNRIEVISVIKRVLERLEMERSFARMRDSIAALDYLNNVGPAPSASALPLPEQEEKIIGERVREILADMGVIGEPGSHDLVQIILFLSNVPDVDKYLGEYRHLKELYQAVQQKYLEAEKHSDVRAIEQRVRRAVKHAMDNIAALGLDDFYNPVFERYSAKFFDFNELRLKMKELEQGQVTPTRARVNIKQFINALYWEVIR
;
A
#
# COMPACT_ATOMS: atom_id res chain seq x y z
N LEU A 1 21.59 2.12 12.85
CA LEU A 1 20.16 2.12 12.59
C LEU A 1 19.40 3.09 13.52
N GLY A 2 19.85 3.29 14.73
CA GLY A 2 19.20 4.15 15.72
C GLY A 2 19.88 4.06 17.09
N GLU A 3 19.39 4.86 18.02
CA GLU A 3 19.80 4.88 19.40
C GLU A 3 18.73 4.25 20.29
N VAL A 4 19.13 3.47 21.30
CA VAL A 4 18.21 2.89 22.27
C VAL A 4 17.88 3.97 23.32
N VAL A 5 16.65 4.49 23.27
CA VAL A 5 16.17 5.55 24.18
C VAL A 5 15.59 5.00 25.47
N GLY A 6 15.40 3.71 25.57
CA GLY A 6 14.92 3.05 26.78
C GLY A 6 14.80 1.56 26.65
N GLU A 7 14.84 0.90 27.83
CA GLU A 7 14.67 -0.54 27.98
C GLU A 7 13.81 -0.80 29.20
N LEU A 8 12.89 -1.75 29.11
CA LEU A 8 12.00 -2.21 30.16
C LEU A 8 12.10 -3.73 30.24
N SER A 9 12.22 -4.26 31.45
CA SER A 9 12.48 -5.69 31.66
C SER A 9 11.22 -6.57 31.63
N ASP A 10 10.06 -5.97 31.88
CA ASP A 10 8.78 -6.68 31.95
C ASP A 10 7.58 -5.74 31.67
N GLY A 11 6.37 -6.32 31.66
CA GLY A 11 5.12 -5.61 31.45
C GLY A 11 4.50 -4.98 32.73
N SER A 12 5.25 -4.88 33.82
CA SER A 12 4.74 -4.37 35.09
C SER A 12 4.68 -2.84 35.14
N GLY A 13 3.73 -2.30 35.86
CA GLY A 13 3.58 -0.85 36.05
C GLY A 13 2.97 -0.15 34.83
N ASP A 14 3.29 1.14 34.66
CA ASP A 14 2.82 1.97 33.54
C ASP A 14 3.83 1.97 32.39
N VAL A 15 3.89 0.82 31.66
CA VAL A 15 4.76 0.62 30.52
C VAL A 15 4.37 1.56 29.38
N ALA A 16 3.08 1.67 29.07
CA ALA A 16 2.59 2.52 27.98
C ALA A 16 2.90 4.00 28.23
N GLY A 17 2.67 4.51 29.45
CA GLY A 17 3.02 5.88 29.83
C GLY A 17 4.53 6.15 29.75
N THR A 18 5.35 5.17 30.13
CA THR A 18 6.82 5.27 30.02
C THR A 18 7.28 5.35 28.56
N ILE A 19 6.70 4.52 27.68
CA ILE A 19 6.99 4.55 26.23
C ILE A 19 6.57 5.88 25.62
N ILE A 20 5.34 6.34 25.93
CA ILE A 20 4.82 7.61 25.42
C ILE A 20 5.70 8.79 25.89
N GLY A 21 6.12 8.79 27.14
CA GLY A 21 6.98 9.84 27.69
C GLY A 21 8.36 9.94 27.02
N ARG A 22 8.88 8.83 26.50
CA ARG A 22 10.18 8.78 25.79
C ARG A 22 10.07 9.02 24.29
N GLN A 23 8.88 8.96 23.73
CA GLN A 23 8.57 9.19 22.32
C GLN A 23 9.50 8.43 21.33
N PRO A 24 9.70 7.11 21.46
CA PRO A 24 10.55 6.37 20.55
C PRO A 24 9.90 6.30 19.16
N ASP A 25 10.73 6.30 18.10
CA ASP A 25 10.29 6.08 16.73
C ASP A 25 9.81 4.65 16.50
N VAL A 26 10.48 3.68 17.15
CA VAL A 26 10.17 2.26 17.05
C VAL A 26 10.23 1.61 18.42
N VAL A 27 9.23 0.79 18.72
CA VAL A 27 9.16 -0.06 19.92
C VAL A 27 9.33 -1.50 19.50
N LEU A 28 10.28 -2.21 20.13
CA LEU A 28 10.40 -3.66 20.04
C LEU A 28 9.78 -4.25 21.30
N ILE A 29 8.78 -5.12 21.16
CA ILE A 29 8.04 -5.68 22.30
C ILE A 29 7.96 -7.20 22.23
N ASP A 30 8.23 -7.88 23.33
CA ASP A 30 7.90 -9.31 23.44
C ASP A 30 6.40 -9.50 23.69
N LEU A 31 5.82 -10.54 23.13
CA LEU A 31 4.43 -10.91 23.38
C LEU A 31 4.27 -11.47 24.78
N LEU A 32 5.17 -12.36 25.20
CA LEU A 32 5.09 -13.06 26.47
C LEU A 32 6.01 -12.43 27.50
N MET A 33 5.47 -11.57 28.33
CA MET A 33 6.17 -10.90 29.44
C MET A 33 5.42 -11.10 30.76
N PRO A 34 6.11 -11.11 31.89
CA PRO A 34 5.47 -11.01 33.20
C PRO A 34 4.71 -9.68 33.34
N GLY A 35 3.55 -9.72 33.97
CA GLY A 35 2.67 -8.57 34.09
C GLY A 35 1.67 -8.49 32.94
N LYS A 36 1.66 -7.40 32.21
CA LYS A 36 0.85 -7.25 30.98
C LYS A 36 1.51 -7.93 29.80
N ASP A 37 0.72 -8.57 28.95
CA ASP A 37 1.25 -9.13 27.70
C ASP A 37 1.52 -8.02 26.65
N GLY A 38 2.27 -8.39 25.61
CA GLY A 38 2.65 -7.44 24.57
C GLY A 38 1.46 -6.88 23.79
N ILE A 39 0.38 -7.64 23.62
CA ILE A 39 -0.83 -7.19 22.88
C ILE A 39 -1.55 -6.12 23.70
N GLU A 40 -1.73 -6.33 25.02
CA GLU A 40 -2.36 -5.35 25.91
C GLU A 40 -1.61 -4.02 25.91
N ILE A 41 -0.27 -4.05 25.89
CA ILE A 41 0.55 -2.82 25.83
C ILE A 41 0.39 -2.13 24.48
N VAL A 42 0.36 -2.88 23.36
CA VAL A 42 0.12 -2.34 22.02
C VAL A 42 -1.24 -1.64 21.96
N GLU A 43 -2.30 -2.27 22.49
CA GLU A 43 -3.65 -1.68 22.54
C GLU A 43 -3.67 -0.38 23.35
N GLN A 44 -2.99 -0.33 24.50
CA GLN A 44 -2.89 0.88 25.30
C GLN A 44 -2.15 2.01 24.58
N LEU A 45 -1.06 1.69 23.86
CA LEU A 45 -0.32 2.64 23.06
C LEU A 45 -1.18 3.20 21.92
N ARG A 46 -1.94 2.33 21.22
CA ARG A 46 -2.83 2.77 20.13
C ARG A 46 -4.02 3.57 20.63
N ALA A 47 -4.62 3.18 21.76
CA ALA A 47 -5.68 3.96 22.41
C ALA A 47 -5.20 5.38 22.82
N SER A 48 -3.92 5.51 23.14
CA SER A 48 -3.28 6.79 23.47
C SER A 48 -2.74 7.53 22.22
N HIS A 49 -3.08 7.09 21.00
CA HIS A 49 -2.62 7.68 19.73
C HIS A 49 -1.09 7.76 19.59
N PHE A 50 -0.38 6.80 20.17
CA PHE A 50 1.07 6.73 20.05
C PHE A 50 1.50 6.63 18.58
N PRO A 51 2.31 7.59 18.05
CA PRO A 51 2.63 7.67 16.62
C PRO A 51 3.76 6.73 16.20
N GLY A 52 4.53 6.20 17.16
CA GLY A 52 5.67 5.32 16.87
C GLY A 52 5.23 3.97 16.32
N LYS A 53 6.15 3.32 15.63
CA LYS A 53 5.94 1.99 15.05
C LYS A 53 6.23 0.90 16.06
N ILE A 54 5.49 -0.19 16.03
CA ILE A 54 5.61 -1.29 16.98
C ILE A 54 5.95 -2.56 16.24
N VAL A 55 7.03 -3.22 16.63
CA VAL A 55 7.46 -4.52 16.12
C VAL A 55 7.42 -5.52 17.26
N MET A 56 6.68 -6.61 17.11
CA MET A 56 6.59 -7.67 18.10
C MET A 56 7.63 -8.75 17.84
N ILE A 57 8.26 -9.26 18.91
CA ILE A 57 9.27 -10.31 18.83
C ILE A 57 8.85 -11.43 19.80
N SER A 58 8.53 -12.65 19.33
CA SER A 58 8.03 -13.69 20.21
C SER A 58 8.36 -15.12 19.73
N GLN A 59 8.21 -16.09 20.64
CA GLN A 59 8.26 -17.52 20.34
C GLN A 59 6.89 -18.11 19.94
N VAL A 60 5.83 -17.31 19.99
CA VAL A 60 4.48 -17.78 19.69
C VAL A 60 4.26 -17.84 18.18
N GLU A 61 3.98 -19.05 17.67
CA GLU A 61 3.71 -19.30 16.24
C GLU A 61 2.22 -19.51 15.94
N LYS A 62 1.35 -19.45 16.95
CA LYS A 62 -0.09 -19.65 16.76
C LYS A 62 -0.66 -18.53 15.90
N LYS A 63 -1.24 -18.90 14.76
CA LYS A 63 -1.78 -17.95 13.76
C LYS A 63 -2.80 -16.97 14.36
N GLU A 64 -3.60 -17.46 15.30
CA GLU A 64 -4.62 -16.65 15.98
C GLU A 64 -3.99 -15.51 16.80
N MET A 65 -2.90 -15.80 17.53
CA MET A 65 -2.17 -14.81 18.34
C MET A 65 -1.42 -13.81 17.45
N VAL A 66 -0.82 -14.26 16.37
CA VAL A 66 -0.17 -13.39 15.38
C VAL A 66 -1.20 -12.46 14.73
N ALA A 67 -2.38 -12.99 14.36
CA ALA A 67 -3.47 -12.18 13.82
C ALA A 67 -3.98 -11.14 14.83
N GLN A 68 -4.11 -11.49 16.11
CA GLN A 68 -4.48 -10.57 17.17
C GLN A 68 -3.44 -9.45 17.34
N ALA A 69 -2.15 -9.77 17.30
CA ALA A 69 -1.08 -8.79 17.38
C ALA A 69 -1.17 -7.76 16.23
N TYR A 70 -1.39 -8.22 14.99
CA TYR A 70 -1.60 -7.33 13.86
C TYR A 70 -2.89 -6.49 14.00
N ALA A 71 -3.98 -7.08 14.48
CA ALA A 71 -5.23 -6.38 14.74
C ALA A 71 -5.08 -5.30 15.82
N ALA A 72 -4.22 -5.54 16.85
CA ALA A 72 -3.86 -4.56 17.85
C ALA A 72 -3.02 -3.39 17.32
N GLY A 73 -2.40 -3.54 16.13
CA GLY A 73 -1.72 -2.45 15.44
C GLY A 73 -0.20 -2.52 15.43
N ILE A 74 0.40 -3.71 15.45
CA ILE A 74 1.83 -3.87 15.18
C ILE A 74 2.12 -3.72 13.69
N GLU A 75 3.36 -3.31 13.35
CA GLU A 75 3.83 -3.21 11.97
C GLU A 75 4.42 -4.54 11.47
N PHE A 76 5.18 -5.22 12.33
CA PHE A 76 5.81 -6.50 12.01
C PHE A 76 5.83 -7.43 13.22
N TYR A 77 5.84 -8.74 12.91
CA TYR A 77 6.02 -9.82 13.87
C TYR A 77 7.27 -10.60 13.51
N ILE A 78 8.21 -10.75 14.46
CA ILE A 78 9.47 -11.48 14.30
C ILE A 78 9.44 -12.72 15.21
N ASN A 79 9.69 -13.88 14.63
CA ASN A 79 9.78 -15.12 15.40
C ASN A 79 11.14 -15.25 16.09
N LYS A 80 11.13 -15.69 17.36
CA LYS A 80 12.34 -16.17 18.02
C LYS A 80 12.67 -17.62 17.55
N PRO A 81 13.94 -17.99 17.31
CA PRO A 81 15.17 -17.25 17.65
C PRO A 81 15.43 -16.09 16.70
N VAL A 82 15.84 -14.97 17.27
CA VAL A 82 16.05 -13.70 16.55
C VAL A 82 17.21 -13.81 15.57
N ASN A 83 16.94 -13.52 14.30
CA ASN A 83 17.97 -13.39 13.27
C ASN A 83 18.36 -11.90 13.11
N ARG A 84 19.65 -11.62 13.30
CA ARG A 84 20.18 -10.24 13.20
C ARG A 84 19.86 -9.58 11.83
N ILE A 85 19.96 -10.34 10.74
CA ILE A 85 19.71 -9.84 9.38
C ILE A 85 18.24 -9.48 9.22
N GLU A 86 17.35 -10.36 9.70
CA GLU A 86 15.91 -10.15 9.69
C GLU A 86 15.51 -8.88 10.47
N VAL A 87 15.98 -8.76 11.72
CA VAL A 87 15.69 -7.57 12.54
C VAL A 87 16.17 -6.28 11.87
N ILE A 88 17.39 -6.27 11.34
CA ILE A 88 17.92 -5.11 10.63
C ILE A 88 17.05 -4.76 9.42
N SER A 89 16.62 -5.75 8.65
CA SER A 89 15.78 -5.54 7.47
C SER A 89 14.40 -5.01 7.84
N VAL A 90 13.77 -5.58 8.87
CA VAL A 90 12.47 -5.12 9.39
C VAL A 90 12.57 -3.69 9.91
N ILE A 91 13.57 -3.37 10.75
CA ILE A 91 13.74 -2.03 11.29
C ILE A 91 13.99 -1.00 10.19
N LYS A 92 14.79 -1.31 9.18
CA LYS A 92 14.98 -0.42 8.02
C LYS A 92 13.67 -0.10 7.32
N ARG A 93 12.86 -1.11 6.99
CA ARG A 93 11.55 -0.92 6.35
C ARG A 93 10.58 -0.09 7.21
N VAL A 94 10.59 -0.33 8.51
CA VAL A 94 9.75 0.43 9.46
C VAL A 94 10.17 1.89 9.51
N LEU A 95 11.47 2.17 9.54
CA LEU A 95 12.00 3.54 9.54
C LEU A 95 11.73 4.26 8.23
N GLU A 96 11.95 3.61 7.08
CA GLU A 96 11.62 4.15 5.76
C GLU A 96 10.15 4.55 5.67
N ARG A 97 9.26 3.69 6.16
CA ARG A 97 7.82 4.00 6.22
C ARG A 97 7.52 5.18 7.13
N LEU A 98 8.13 5.25 8.30
CA LEU A 98 7.96 6.35 9.24
C LEU A 98 8.44 7.69 8.67
N GLU A 99 9.59 7.69 7.99
CA GLU A 99 10.13 8.88 7.31
C GLU A 99 9.20 9.35 6.19
N MET A 100 8.65 8.42 5.43
CA MET A 100 7.68 8.72 4.38
C MET A 100 6.41 9.35 4.98
N GLU A 101 5.83 8.77 6.01
CA GLU A 101 4.65 9.32 6.69
C GLU A 101 4.92 10.72 7.27
N ARG A 102 6.10 10.95 7.85
CA ARG A 102 6.52 12.27 8.35
C ARG A 102 6.74 13.29 7.23
N SER A 103 7.23 12.85 6.09
CA SER A 103 7.41 13.70 4.93
C SER A 103 6.06 14.13 4.35
N PHE A 104 5.11 13.22 4.27
CA PHE A 104 3.73 13.56 3.88
C PHE A 104 3.04 14.50 4.87
N ALA A 105 3.21 14.28 6.17
CA ALA A 105 2.66 15.17 7.20
C ALA A 105 3.22 16.59 7.06
N ARG A 106 4.55 16.73 6.90
CA ARG A 106 5.20 18.05 6.68
C ARG A 106 4.73 18.73 5.40
N MET A 107 4.54 17.97 4.33
CA MET A 107 4.03 18.50 3.06
C MET A 107 2.59 19.00 3.21
N ARG A 108 1.73 18.24 3.86
CA ARG A 108 0.35 18.62 4.18
C ARG A 108 0.29 19.90 5.03
N ASP A 109 1.14 19.99 6.06
CA ASP A 109 1.22 21.17 6.95
C ASP A 109 1.73 22.40 6.20
N SER A 110 2.65 22.22 5.25
CA SER A 110 3.13 23.31 4.37
C SER A 110 2.05 23.80 3.41
N ILE A 111 1.24 22.91 2.85
CA ILE A 111 0.09 23.24 2.01
C ILE A 111 -0.97 23.99 2.83
N ALA A 112 -1.28 23.51 4.03
CA ALA A 112 -2.22 24.18 4.94
C ALA A 112 -1.75 25.59 5.35
N ALA A 113 -0.44 25.79 5.53
CA ALA A 113 0.14 27.10 5.80
C ALA A 113 0.06 28.05 4.59
N LEU A 114 0.20 27.55 3.37
CA LEU A 114 0.02 28.32 2.14
C LEU A 114 -1.45 28.71 1.92
N ASP A 115 -2.39 27.82 2.24
CA ASP A 115 -3.82 28.10 2.20
C ASP A 115 -4.23 29.21 3.22
N TYR A 116 -3.58 29.24 4.38
CA TYR A 116 -3.84 30.29 5.37
C TYR A 116 -3.33 31.68 4.93
N LEU A 117 -2.26 31.72 4.13
CA LEU A 117 -1.71 32.98 3.58
C LEU A 117 -2.49 33.48 2.36
N ASN A 118 -3.23 32.62 1.66
CA ASN A 118 -4.03 32.98 0.48
C ASN A 118 -5.51 33.24 0.78
N ASN A 119 -5.99 33.01 2.00
CA ASN A 119 -7.42 33.13 2.34
C ASN A 119 -7.76 34.43 3.06
N VAL A 120 -7.80 35.53 2.28
CA VAL A 120 -8.64 36.70 2.57
C VAL A 120 -9.59 36.87 1.38
N GLY A 121 -10.66 36.05 1.32
CA GLY A 121 -11.73 36.16 0.32
C GLY A 121 -12.71 34.97 0.38
N PRO A 122 -14.00 35.17 -0.04
CA PRO A 122 -15.05 34.18 0.23
C PRO A 122 -14.87 32.88 -0.58
N ALA A 123 -15.18 31.79 0.08
CA ALA A 123 -15.02 30.41 -0.41
C ALA A 123 -15.68 30.17 -1.78
N PRO A 124 -14.98 29.54 -2.70
CA PRO A 124 -15.59 28.81 -3.82
C PRO A 124 -15.69 27.31 -3.53
N SER A 125 -16.80 26.76 -3.99
CA SER A 125 -17.13 25.33 -4.04
C SER A 125 -15.96 24.44 -4.44
N ALA A 126 -15.88 23.26 -3.78
CA ALA A 126 -14.88 22.21 -3.96
C ALA A 126 -14.64 21.83 -5.43
N SER A 127 -13.66 22.45 -6.05
CA SER A 127 -12.95 21.92 -7.21
C SER A 127 -11.55 21.56 -6.73
N ALA A 128 -11.18 20.27 -6.80
CA ALA A 128 -9.85 19.81 -6.49
C ALA A 128 -8.83 20.61 -7.31
N LEU A 129 -7.84 21.24 -6.63
CA LEU A 129 -6.74 21.90 -7.30
C LEU A 129 -5.87 20.83 -7.98
N PRO A 130 -5.46 21.02 -9.23
CA PRO A 130 -4.56 20.06 -9.89
C PRO A 130 -3.24 19.94 -9.12
N LEU A 131 -2.72 18.73 -9.02
CA LEU A 131 -1.39 18.47 -8.45
C LEU A 131 -0.33 19.31 -9.19
N PRO A 132 0.73 19.80 -8.49
CA PRO A 132 1.87 20.39 -9.15
C PRO A 132 2.45 19.45 -10.22
N GLU A 133 2.85 19.95 -11.38
CA GLU A 133 3.38 19.14 -12.50
C GLU A 133 4.50 18.18 -12.07
N GLN A 134 5.30 18.57 -11.08
CA GLN A 134 6.38 17.72 -10.53
C GLN A 134 5.82 16.51 -9.77
N GLU A 135 4.74 16.64 -9.04
CA GLU A 135 4.10 15.53 -8.33
C GLU A 135 3.42 14.57 -9.29
N GLU A 136 2.72 15.06 -10.31
CA GLU A 136 2.16 14.20 -11.37
C GLU A 136 3.24 13.37 -12.06
N LYS A 137 4.42 13.97 -12.31
CA LYS A 137 5.54 13.28 -12.92
C LYS A 137 6.07 12.16 -12.02
N ILE A 138 6.29 12.44 -10.73
CA ILE A 138 6.76 11.45 -9.74
C ILE A 138 5.77 10.29 -9.61
N ILE A 139 4.48 10.59 -9.46
CA ILE A 139 3.43 9.58 -9.39
C ILE A 139 3.41 8.73 -10.67
N GLY A 140 3.47 9.38 -11.82
CA GLY A 140 3.49 8.70 -13.11
C GLY A 140 4.71 7.79 -13.29
N GLU A 141 5.89 8.20 -12.82
CA GLU A 141 7.11 7.38 -12.85
C GLU A 141 6.98 6.16 -11.94
N ARG A 142 6.50 6.31 -10.70
CA ARG A 142 6.25 5.19 -9.77
C ARG A 142 5.25 4.17 -10.32
N VAL A 143 4.15 4.64 -10.93
CA VAL A 143 3.20 3.73 -11.60
C VAL A 143 3.90 2.92 -12.68
N ARG A 144 4.73 3.56 -13.52
CA ARG A 144 5.46 2.89 -14.59
C ARG A 144 6.45 1.87 -14.07
N GLU A 145 7.15 2.14 -12.97
CA GLU A 145 8.06 1.20 -12.31
C GLU A 145 7.32 -0.06 -11.86
N ILE A 146 6.18 0.08 -11.18
CA ILE A 146 5.37 -1.07 -10.74
C ILE A 146 4.86 -1.88 -11.93
N LEU A 147 4.39 -1.20 -12.98
CA LEU A 147 3.91 -1.88 -14.19
C LEU A 147 5.06 -2.53 -14.98
N ALA A 148 6.28 -2.01 -14.90
CA ALA A 148 7.48 -2.62 -15.46
C ALA A 148 7.88 -3.87 -14.68
N ASP A 149 7.85 -3.84 -13.34
CA ASP A 149 8.08 -5.01 -12.49
C ASP A 149 7.09 -6.15 -12.81
N MET A 150 5.84 -5.81 -13.11
CA MET A 150 4.81 -6.76 -13.53
C MET A 150 4.92 -7.17 -15.01
N GLY A 151 5.88 -6.62 -15.77
CA GLY A 151 6.12 -6.95 -17.18
C GLY A 151 5.05 -6.43 -18.16
N VAL A 152 4.32 -5.37 -17.81
CA VAL A 152 3.22 -4.84 -18.62
C VAL A 152 3.39 -3.40 -19.08
N ILE A 153 4.56 -2.81 -18.86
CA ILE A 153 4.82 -1.41 -19.25
C ILE A 153 4.59 -1.12 -20.73
N GLY A 154 4.81 -2.11 -21.60
CA GLY A 154 4.60 -2.01 -23.05
C GLY A 154 3.15 -2.18 -23.51
N GLU A 155 2.25 -2.56 -22.62
CA GLU A 155 0.85 -2.75 -22.96
C GLU A 155 0.13 -1.39 -23.13
N PRO A 156 -0.76 -1.24 -24.13
CA PRO A 156 -1.50 0.02 -24.31
C PRO A 156 -2.29 0.44 -23.09
N GLY A 157 -2.80 -0.52 -22.30
CA GLY A 157 -3.53 -0.27 -21.06
C GLY A 157 -2.68 0.28 -19.91
N SER A 158 -1.35 0.17 -19.97
CA SER A 158 -0.45 0.73 -18.96
C SER A 158 -0.51 2.26 -18.94
N HIS A 159 -0.61 2.89 -20.11
CA HIS A 159 -0.81 4.33 -20.19
C HIS A 159 -2.16 4.75 -19.60
N ASP A 160 -3.22 3.99 -19.85
CA ASP A 160 -4.54 4.24 -19.27
C ASP A 160 -4.51 4.11 -17.74
N LEU A 161 -3.80 3.10 -17.20
CA LEU A 161 -3.61 2.93 -15.74
C LEU A 161 -2.85 4.10 -15.13
N VAL A 162 -1.80 4.63 -15.77
CA VAL A 162 -1.11 5.84 -15.31
C VAL A 162 -2.09 7.00 -15.21
N GLN A 163 -2.92 7.24 -16.24
CA GLN A 163 -3.90 8.34 -16.23
C GLN A 163 -4.98 8.15 -15.15
N ILE A 164 -5.42 6.90 -14.89
CA ILE A 164 -6.36 6.58 -13.82
C ILE A 164 -5.76 6.93 -12.45
N ILE A 165 -4.51 6.55 -12.19
CA ILE A 165 -3.87 6.85 -10.90
C ILE A 165 -3.65 8.34 -10.72
N LEU A 166 -3.22 9.06 -11.76
CA LEU A 166 -3.11 10.53 -11.73
C LEU A 166 -4.46 11.21 -11.48
N PHE A 167 -5.55 10.70 -12.04
CA PHE A 167 -6.89 11.20 -11.74
C PHE A 167 -7.26 10.96 -10.27
N LEU A 168 -7.04 9.74 -9.77
CA LEU A 168 -7.33 9.38 -8.38
C LEU A 168 -6.53 10.20 -7.39
N SER A 169 -5.30 10.57 -7.70
CA SER A 169 -4.45 11.39 -6.84
C SER A 169 -4.99 12.82 -6.65
N ASN A 170 -5.90 13.27 -7.54
CA ASN A 170 -6.60 14.55 -7.43
C ASN A 170 -7.98 14.42 -6.76
N VAL A 171 -8.40 13.23 -6.32
CA VAL A 171 -9.71 13.00 -5.66
C VAL A 171 -9.56 13.20 -4.15
N PRO A 172 -10.35 14.09 -3.50
CA PRO A 172 -10.17 14.43 -2.08
C PRO A 172 -10.41 13.27 -1.10
N ASP A 173 -11.28 12.31 -1.43
CA ASP A 173 -11.63 11.17 -0.57
C ASP A 173 -11.65 9.89 -1.42
N VAL A 174 -10.45 9.38 -1.70
CA VAL A 174 -10.25 8.23 -2.58
C VAL A 174 -10.81 6.96 -1.98
N ASP A 175 -10.77 6.77 -0.66
CA ASP A 175 -11.32 5.60 0.02
C ASP A 175 -12.82 5.49 -0.21
N LYS A 176 -13.55 6.58 -0.02
CA LYS A 176 -14.98 6.65 -0.30
C LYS A 176 -15.25 6.48 -1.79
N TYR A 177 -14.45 7.13 -2.65
CA TYR A 177 -14.59 7.04 -4.10
C TYR A 177 -14.38 5.62 -4.61
N LEU A 178 -13.33 4.92 -4.17
CA LEU A 178 -13.07 3.52 -4.53
C LEU A 178 -14.00 2.52 -3.82
N GLY A 179 -14.59 2.91 -2.67
CA GLY A 179 -15.55 2.08 -1.92
C GLY A 179 -16.83 1.77 -2.71
N GLU A 180 -17.34 2.71 -3.49
CA GLU A 180 -18.60 2.56 -4.22
C GLU A 180 -18.42 1.87 -5.59
N TYR A 181 -19.27 0.91 -5.92
CA TYR A 181 -19.17 0.07 -7.14
C TYR A 181 -19.35 0.83 -8.47
N ARG A 182 -19.84 2.06 -8.43
CA ARG A 182 -20.22 2.84 -9.63
C ARG A 182 -19.04 3.51 -10.35
N HIS A 183 -17.89 3.63 -9.73
CA HIS A 183 -16.85 4.55 -10.16
C HIS A 183 -15.88 4.06 -11.25
N LEU A 184 -15.80 2.76 -11.57
CA LEU A 184 -14.92 2.31 -12.67
C LEU A 184 -15.26 2.95 -14.02
N LYS A 185 -16.55 3.10 -14.32
CA LYS A 185 -16.99 3.78 -15.56
C LYS A 185 -16.59 5.26 -15.55
N GLU A 186 -16.72 5.90 -14.42
CA GLU A 186 -16.33 7.31 -14.23
C GLU A 186 -14.83 7.51 -14.38
N LEU A 187 -14.00 6.58 -13.87
CA LEU A 187 -12.56 6.58 -14.09
C LEU A 187 -12.20 6.53 -15.58
N TYR A 188 -12.84 5.65 -16.35
CA TYR A 188 -12.61 5.55 -17.79
C TYR A 188 -13.10 6.78 -18.54
N GLN A 189 -14.19 7.40 -18.09
CA GLN A 189 -14.69 8.67 -18.63
C GLN A 189 -13.73 9.83 -18.36
N ALA A 190 -13.15 9.90 -17.15
CA ALA A 190 -12.15 10.90 -16.82
C ALA A 190 -10.89 10.78 -17.68
N VAL A 191 -10.42 9.54 -17.92
CA VAL A 191 -9.30 9.28 -18.85
C VAL A 191 -9.66 9.65 -20.28
N GLN A 192 -10.89 9.34 -20.72
CA GLN A 192 -11.37 9.75 -22.04
C GLN A 192 -11.34 11.27 -22.21
N GLN A 193 -11.85 12.00 -21.20
CA GLN A 193 -11.85 13.47 -21.23
C GLN A 193 -10.44 14.03 -21.35
N LYS A 194 -9.48 13.51 -20.59
CA LYS A 194 -8.06 13.89 -20.68
C LYS A 194 -7.45 13.62 -22.05
N TYR A 195 -7.87 12.54 -22.71
CA TYR A 195 -7.45 12.25 -24.07
C TYR A 195 -8.04 13.20 -25.11
N LEU A 196 -9.30 13.59 -24.94
CA LEU A 196 -9.94 14.57 -25.82
C LEU A 196 -9.25 15.93 -25.73
N GLU A 197 -8.86 16.36 -24.54
CA GLU A 197 -8.09 17.60 -24.30
C GLU A 197 -6.70 17.55 -24.98
N ALA A 198 -6.11 16.34 -25.11
CA ALA A 198 -4.84 16.10 -25.78
C ALA A 198 -5.02 15.76 -27.29
N GLU A 199 -6.20 16.05 -27.89
CA GLU A 199 -6.54 15.73 -29.27
C GLU A 199 -6.43 14.24 -29.66
N LYS A 200 -6.48 13.34 -28.67
CA LYS A 200 -6.47 11.88 -28.85
C LYS A 200 -7.89 11.34 -28.72
N HIS A 201 -8.37 10.69 -29.77
CA HIS A 201 -9.67 10.04 -29.73
C HIS A 201 -9.58 8.61 -29.19
N SER A 202 -10.26 8.34 -28.08
CA SER A 202 -10.41 7.00 -27.53
C SER A 202 -11.79 6.83 -26.91
N ASP A 203 -12.45 5.72 -27.21
CA ASP A 203 -13.75 5.39 -26.61
C ASP A 203 -13.57 4.76 -25.23
N VAL A 204 -14.51 5.01 -24.32
CA VAL A 204 -14.54 4.44 -22.95
C VAL A 204 -14.41 2.93 -22.94
N ARG A 205 -15.10 2.24 -23.87
CA ARG A 205 -15.01 0.78 -24.03
C ARG A 205 -13.63 0.31 -24.45
N ALA A 206 -12.95 1.09 -25.31
CA ALA A 206 -11.60 0.78 -25.74
C ALA A 206 -10.61 0.93 -24.56
N ILE A 207 -10.75 1.96 -23.75
CA ILE A 207 -9.95 2.17 -22.52
C ILE A 207 -10.18 0.99 -21.55
N GLU A 208 -11.44 0.64 -21.26
CA GLU A 208 -11.78 -0.51 -20.41
C GLU A 208 -11.11 -1.80 -20.90
N GLN A 209 -11.21 -2.08 -22.19
CA GLN A 209 -10.63 -3.30 -22.77
C GLN A 209 -9.10 -3.32 -22.73
N ARG A 210 -8.44 -2.17 -22.92
CA ARG A 210 -6.98 -2.06 -22.82
C ARG A 210 -6.53 -2.28 -21.38
N VAL A 211 -7.18 -1.62 -20.41
CA VAL A 211 -6.91 -1.82 -18.98
C VAL A 211 -7.11 -3.26 -18.58
N ARG A 212 -8.23 -3.88 -18.98
CA ARG A 212 -8.52 -5.29 -18.68
C ARG A 212 -7.46 -6.23 -19.25
N ARG A 213 -6.97 -5.99 -20.46
CA ARG A 213 -5.89 -6.79 -21.07
C ARG A 213 -4.58 -6.60 -20.31
N ALA A 214 -4.18 -5.38 -20.00
CA ALA A 214 -2.95 -5.12 -19.25
C ALA A 214 -2.99 -5.80 -17.86
N VAL A 215 -4.10 -5.70 -17.14
CA VAL A 215 -4.24 -6.36 -15.82
C VAL A 215 -4.22 -7.89 -15.95
N LYS A 216 -4.80 -8.45 -17.02
CA LYS A 216 -4.73 -9.89 -17.28
C LYS A 216 -3.30 -10.33 -17.58
N HIS A 217 -2.56 -9.62 -18.41
CA HIS A 217 -1.16 -9.92 -18.71
C HIS A 217 -0.29 -9.78 -17.45
N ALA A 218 -0.54 -8.78 -16.57
CA ALA A 218 0.12 -8.68 -15.29
C ALA A 218 -0.11 -9.93 -14.42
N MET A 219 -1.35 -10.43 -14.36
CA MET A 219 -1.67 -11.67 -13.66
C MET A 219 -0.95 -12.88 -14.26
N ASP A 220 -0.91 -12.96 -15.59
CA ASP A 220 -0.25 -14.06 -16.32
C ASP A 220 1.26 -14.05 -16.01
N ASN A 221 1.91 -12.88 -16.04
CA ASN A 221 3.34 -12.73 -15.74
C ASN A 221 3.65 -13.03 -14.26
N ILE A 222 2.86 -12.50 -13.33
CA ILE A 222 3.04 -12.78 -11.89
C ILE A 222 2.83 -14.27 -11.60
N ALA A 223 1.83 -14.92 -12.22
CA ALA A 223 1.62 -16.36 -12.08
C ALA A 223 2.81 -17.18 -12.62
N ALA A 224 3.38 -16.77 -13.76
CA ALA A 224 4.56 -17.42 -14.32
C ALA A 224 5.80 -17.27 -13.42
N LEU A 225 6.05 -16.07 -12.86
CA LEU A 225 7.13 -15.86 -11.89
C LEU A 225 6.97 -16.74 -10.65
N GLY A 226 5.75 -16.86 -10.12
CA GLY A 226 5.48 -17.71 -8.96
C GLY A 226 5.58 -19.21 -9.23
N LEU A 227 5.40 -19.64 -10.49
CA LEU A 227 5.65 -21.03 -10.90
C LEU A 227 7.14 -21.34 -11.00
N ASP A 228 7.91 -20.40 -11.54
CA ASP A 228 9.35 -20.54 -11.72
C ASP A 228 10.08 -20.49 -10.38
N ASP A 229 9.75 -19.51 -9.55
CA ASP A 229 10.25 -19.35 -8.18
C ASP A 229 9.20 -18.70 -7.28
N PHE A 230 8.66 -19.48 -6.32
CA PHE A 230 7.65 -18.99 -5.38
C PHE A 230 8.20 -17.90 -4.43
N TYR A 231 9.50 -17.84 -4.23
CA TYR A 231 10.20 -16.81 -3.45
C TYR A 231 10.68 -15.62 -4.29
N ASN A 232 10.28 -15.57 -5.55
CA ASN A 232 10.60 -14.41 -6.41
C ASN A 232 10.10 -13.12 -5.75
N PRO A 233 10.96 -12.09 -5.57
CA PRO A 233 10.59 -10.86 -4.84
C PRO A 233 9.43 -10.10 -5.47
N VAL A 234 9.29 -10.15 -6.80
CA VAL A 234 8.19 -9.51 -7.53
C VAL A 234 6.89 -10.26 -7.27
N PHE A 235 6.92 -11.61 -7.32
CA PHE A 235 5.78 -12.44 -6.99
C PHE A 235 5.33 -12.22 -5.55
N GLU A 236 6.25 -12.26 -4.58
CA GLU A 236 5.95 -12.06 -3.17
C GLU A 236 5.35 -10.68 -2.90
N ARG A 237 5.89 -9.64 -3.55
CA ARG A 237 5.45 -8.26 -3.36
C ARG A 237 4.05 -7.99 -3.89
N TYR A 238 3.70 -8.54 -5.06
CA TYR A 238 2.51 -8.12 -5.81
C TYR A 238 1.37 -9.16 -5.84
N SER A 239 1.66 -10.46 -5.67
CA SER A 239 0.68 -11.53 -5.85
C SER A 239 -0.59 -11.36 -5.01
N ALA A 240 -0.44 -11.23 -3.70
CA ALA A 240 -1.57 -11.16 -2.76
C ALA A 240 -2.23 -9.77 -2.68
N LYS A 241 -1.49 -8.70 -3.04
CA LYS A 241 -2.01 -7.33 -2.99
C LYS A 241 -2.88 -7.01 -4.20
N PHE A 242 -2.42 -7.37 -5.40
CA PHE A 242 -3.02 -6.96 -6.66
C PHE A 242 -4.05 -7.92 -7.18
N PHE A 243 -3.98 -9.19 -6.79
CA PHE A 243 -4.83 -10.25 -7.31
C PHE A 243 -5.51 -11.04 -6.20
N ASP A 244 -6.68 -11.61 -6.50
CA ASP A 244 -7.24 -12.66 -5.66
C ASP A 244 -6.33 -13.89 -5.73
N PHE A 245 -5.89 -14.37 -4.58
CA PHE A 245 -4.92 -15.46 -4.51
C PHE A 245 -5.46 -16.78 -5.08
N ASN A 246 -6.77 -17.04 -4.97
CA ASN A 246 -7.38 -18.24 -5.54
C ASN A 246 -7.39 -18.17 -7.07
N GLU A 247 -7.72 -17.00 -7.63
CA GLU A 247 -7.70 -16.78 -9.08
C GLU A 247 -6.27 -16.86 -9.64
N LEU A 248 -5.29 -16.30 -8.92
CA LEU A 248 -3.87 -16.38 -9.27
C LEU A 248 -3.38 -17.84 -9.24
N ARG A 249 -3.77 -18.61 -8.22
CA ARG A 249 -3.41 -20.03 -8.10
C ARG A 249 -4.06 -20.89 -9.20
N LEU A 250 -5.30 -20.58 -9.59
CA LEU A 250 -5.93 -21.19 -10.75
C LEU A 250 -5.11 -20.93 -12.01
N LYS A 251 -4.65 -19.68 -12.19
CA LYS A 251 -3.81 -19.32 -13.32
C LYS A 251 -2.47 -20.04 -13.33
N MET A 252 -1.81 -20.15 -12.18
CA MET A 252 -0.57 -20.93 -12.05
C MET A 252 -0.78 -22.39 -12.48
N LYS A 253 -1.86 -23.03 -12.03
CA LYS A 253 -2.18 -24.41 -12.46
C LYS A 253 -2.43 -24.55 -13.96
N GLU A 254 -3.09 -23.57 -14.56
CA GLU A 254 -3.31 -23.58 -16.00
C GLU A 254 -2.00 -23.48 -16.79
N LEU A 255 -1.08 -22.62 -16.35
CA LEU A 255 0.24 -22.47 -16.97
C LEU A 255 1.07 -23.76 -16.80
N GLU A 256 1.04 -24.39 -15.63
CA GLU A 256 1.73 -25.66 -15.35
C GLU A 256 1.23 -26.80 -16.24
N GLN A 257 -0.08 -26.85 -16.52
CA GLN A 257 -0.69 -27.90 -17.32
C GLN A 257 -0.57 -27.69 -18.83
N GLY A 258 0.00 -26.56 -19.27
CA GLY A 258 0.16 -26.24 -20.69
C GLY A 258 -1.17 -26.17 -21.46
N GLN A 259 -2.31 -25.97 -20.76
CA GLN A 259 -3.61 -26.00 -21.40
C GLN A 259 -3.87 -24.71 -22.17
N VAL A 260 -4.07 -24.84 -23.47
CA VAL A 260 -4.44 -23.76 -24.42
C VAL A 260 -5.92 -23.37 -24.27
N THR A 261 -6.64 -23.85 -23.26
CA THR A 261 -8.05 -23.49 -23.03
C THR A 261 -8.16 -22.08 -22.43
N PRO A 262 -9.16 -21.26 -22.87
CA PRO A 262 -9.32 -19.91 -22.35
C PRO A 262 -9.48 -19.92 -20.84
N THR A 263 -8.61 -19.18 -20.18
CA THR A 263 -8.50 -19.02 -18.73
C THR A 263 -9.85 -18.78 -18.07
N ARG A 264 -10.20 -19.60 -17.11
CA ARG A 264 -11.33 -19.35 -16.20
C ARG A 264 -10.99 -18.32 -15.12
N ALA A 265 -9.70 -18.06 -14.90
CA ALA A 265 -9.23 -17.11 -13.91
C ALA A 265 -9.75 -15.69 -14.21
N ARG A 266 -10.38 -15.07 -13.22
CA ARG A 266 -10.99 -13.76 -13.33
C ARG A 266 -10.08 -12.70 -12.74
N VAL A 267 -9.93 -11.57 -13.45
CA VAL A 267 -9.22 -10.41 -12.93
C VAL A 267 -10.20 -9.43 -12.29
N ASN A 268 -9.87 -8.97 -11.10
CA ASN A 268 -10.60 -7.92 -10.40
C ASN A 268 -9.92 -6.57 -10.66
N ILE A 269 -10.42 -5.84 -11.66
CA ILE A 269 -9.85 -4.54 -12.09
C ILE A 269 -9.91 -3.52 -10.96
N LYS A 270 -10.97 -3.52 -10.16
CA LYS A 270 -11.11 -2.59 -9.03
C LYS A 270 -10.05 -2.84 -7.96
N GLN A 271 -9.83 -4.10 -7.60
CA GLN A 271 -8.78 -4.48 -6.66
C GLN A 271 -7.41 -4.07 -7.18
N PHE A 272 -7.13 -4.30 -8.47
CA PHE A 272 -5.86 -3.93 -9.09
C PHE A 272 -5.61 -2.43 -9.05
N ILE A 273 -6.59 -1.61 -9.47
CA ILE A 273 -6.47 -0.15 -9.44
C ILE A 273 -6.30 0.36 -8.01
N ASN A 274 -7.05 -0.19 -7.06
CA ASN A 274 -6.94 0.16 -5.65
C ASN A 274 -5.53 -0.18 -5.11
N ALA A 275 -5.05 -1.40 -5.36
CA ALA A 275 -3.71 -1.81 -4.94
C ALA A 275 -2.62 -0.94 -5.58
N LEU A 276 -2.75 -0.62 -6.88
CA LEU A 276 -1.81 0.23 -7.60
C LEU A 276 -1.78 1.65 -7.02
N TYR A 277 -2.94 2.24 -6.75
CA TYR A 277 -3.02 3.55 -6.12
C TYR A 277 -2.30 3.58 -4.76
N TRP A 278 -2.63 2.64 -3.88
CA TRP A 278 -2.03 2.60 -2.55
C TRP A 278 -0.54 2.21 -2.54
N GLU A 279 -0.07 1.46 -3.51
CA GLU A 279 1.36 1.13 -3.65
C GLU A 279 2.17 2.35 -4.13
N VAL A 280 1.56 3.25 -4.89
CA VAL A 280 2.18 4.47 -5.42
C VAL A 280 2.15 5.63 -4.43
N ILE A 281 1.02 5.83 -3.75
CA ILE A 281 0.81 6.97 -2.85
C ILE A 281 1.40 6.73 -1.44
N ARG A 282 1.63 5.49 -1.08
CA ARG A 282 2.34 5.11 0.16
C ARG A 282 3.84 5.14 -0.01
#